data_290cf2795e75aa07e003e2306f135f27
#
_entry.id   290cf2795e75aa07e003e2306f135f27
#
_cell.length_a   1.000
_cell.length_b   1.000
_cell.length_c   1.000
_cell.angle_alpha   90.00
_cell.angle_beta   90.00
_cell.angle_gamma   90.00
#
_symmetry.space_group_name_H-M   'P 1'
#
loop_
_entity.id
_entity.type
_entity.pdbx_description
1 polymer ?
#
loop_
_entity_poly.entity_id
_entity_poly.type
_entity_poly.pdbx_seq_one_letter_code
_entity_poly.pdbx_strand_id
1 'polypeptide(L)' 'MKKYLVVLQESEEGYAVSCPELPGCWSQGATEEEARENMRIAIREYLAVAEDTA' A
#
# COMPACT_ATOMS: atom_id res chain seq x y z
N MET A 1 -10.33 -11.98 9.58
CA MET A 1 -9.41 -11.44 8.56
C MET A 1 -9.62 -9.94 8.42
N LYS A 2 -8.57 -9.17 8.59
CA LYS A 2 -8.67 -7.72 8.45
C LYS A 2 -8.56 -7.30 7.00
N LYS A 3 -9.39 -6.34 6.64
CA LYS A 3 -9.34 -5.74 5.31
C LYS A 3 -9.01 -4.27 5.45
N TYR A 4 -8.12 -3.80 4.61
CA TYR A 4 -7.74 -2.40 4.59
C TYR A 4 -8.23 -1.75 3.32
N LEU A 5 -8.87 -0.59 3.49
CA LEU A 5 -9.32 0.19 2.35
C LEU A 5 -8.13 0.95 1.79
N VAL A 6 -7.93 0.82 0.49
CA VAL A 6 -6.83 1.53 -0.17
C VAL A 6 -7.38 2.43 -1.26
N VAL A 7 -6.63 3.49 -1.54
CA VAL A 7 -6.99 4.45 -2.57
C VAL A 7 -6.01 4.30 -3.73
N LEU A 8 -6.54 4.08 -4.92
CA LEU A 8 -5.74 3.96 -6.13
C LEU A 8 -5.85 5.24 -6.94
N GLN A 9 -4.71 5.78 -7.34
CA GLN A 9 -4.68 6.98 -8.18
C GLN A 9 -3.85 6.72 -9.42
N GLU A 10 -4.42 7.06 -10.56
CA GLU A 10 -3.73 6.94 -11.84
C GLU A 10 -3.12 8.27 -12.22
N SER A 11 -1.90 8.24 -12.77
CA SER A 11 -1.22 9.42 -13.26
C SER A 11 -0.47 9.06 -14.53
N GLU A 12 0.14 10.07 -15.16
CA GLU A 12 0.91 9.84 -16.37
C GLU A 12 2.12 8.95 -16.12
N GLU A 13 2.59 8.92 -14.90
CA GLU A 13 3.78 8.13 -14.56
C GLU A 13 3.43 6.72 -14.09
N GLY A 14 2.14 6.42 -13.93
CA GLY A 14 1.72 5.10 -13.49
C GLY A 14 0.62 5.19 -12.45
N TYR A 15 0.65 4.27 -11.50
CA TYR A 15 -0.38 4.16 -10.47
C TYR A 15 0.22 4.29 -9.08
N ALA A 16 -0.50 4.95 -8.20
CA ALA A 16 -0.11 5.05 -6.79
C ALA A 16 -1.24 4.53 -5.93
N VAL A 17 -0.88 3.85 -4.85
CA VAL A 17 -1.85 3.28 -3.91
C VAL A 17 -1.49 3.73 -2.51
N SER A 18 -2.47 4.15 -1.75
CA SER A 18 -2.24 4.54 -0.36
C SER A 18 -3.29 3.91 0.53
N CYS A 19 -2.98 3.80 1.81
CA CYS A 19 -3.89 3.25 2.79
C CYS A 19 -4.13 4.29 3.88
N PRO A 20 -5.27 4.96 3.87
CA PRO A 20 -5.55 6.01 4.87
C PRO A 20 -5.50 5.51 6.31
N GLU A 21 -5.81 4.25 6.54
CA GLU A 21 -5.79 3.68 7.89
C GLU A 21 -4.38 3.45 8.41
N LEU A 22 -3.40 3.42 7.53
CA LEU A 22 -2.01 3.20 7.91
C LEU A 22 -1.18 4.40 7.45
N PRO A 23 -1.03 5.42 8.32
CA PRO A 23 -0.33 6.65 7.93
C PRO A 23 1.08 6.38 7.38
N GLY A 24 1.37 6.97 6.23
CA GLY A 24 2.66 6.77 5.60
C GLY A 24 2.80 5.51 4.79
N CYS A 25 1.78 4.66 4.77
CA CYS A 25 1.83 3.41 4.00
C CYS A 25 1.29 3.66 2.60
N TRP A 26 2.17 3.60 1.61
CA TRP A 26 1.77 3.80 0.22
C TRP A 26 2.73 3.06 -0.69
N SER A 27 2.33 2.86 -1.94
CA SER A 27 3.17 2.21 -2.91
C SER A 27 2.82 2.68 -4.30
N GLN A 28 3.55 2.22 -5.30
CA GLN A 28 3.31 2.62 -6.68
C GLN A 28 3.74 1.50 -7.63
N GLY A 29 3.32 1.62 -8.88
CA GLY A 29 3.69 0.67 -9.90
C GLY A 29 3.37 1.23 -11.27
N ALA A 30 3.92 0.62 -12.31
CA ALA A 30 3.69 1.04 -13.68
C ALA A 30 2.29 0.67 -14.16
N THR A 31 1.70 -0.37 -13.56
CA THR A 31 0.36 -0.81 -13.87
C THR A 31 -0.44 -0.92 -12.57
N GLU A 32 -1.76 -0.99 -12.71
CA GLU A 32 -2.62 -1.15 -11.55
C GLU A 32 -2.29 -2.45 -10.80
N GLU A 33 -2.09 -3.51 -11.53
CA GLU A 33 -1.77 -4.81 -10.93
C GLU A 33 -0.45 -4.73 -10.16
N GLU A 34 0.55 -4.10 -10.75
CA GLU A 34 1.83 -3.95 -10.10
C GLU A 34 1.73 -3.09 -8.84
N ALA A 35 0.98 -1.99 -8.92
CA ALA A 35 0.80 -1.11 -7.78
C ALA A 35 0.09 -1.84 -6.63
N ARG A 36 -0.90 -2.65 -6.95
CA ARG A 36 -1.63 -3.43 -5.94
C ARG A 36 -0.74 -4.47 -5.29
N GLU A 37 0.06 -5.15 -6.08
CA GLU A 37 0.97 -6.16 -5.54
C GLU A 37 2.01 -5.51 -4.63
N ASN A 38 2.57 -4.39 -5.07
CA ASN A 38 3.53 -3.66 -4.25
C ASN A 38 2.88 -3.16 -2.96
N MET A 39 1.61 -2.77 -3.02
CA MET A 39 0.90 -2.31 -1.84
C MET A 39 0.68 -3.44 -0.83
N ARG A 40 0.40 -4.64 -1.30
CA ARG A 40 0.25 -5.79 -0.43
C ARG A 40 1.53 -6.02 0.37
N ILE A 41 2.66 -5.93 -0.30
CA ILE A 41 3.96 -6.09 0.34
C ILE A 41 4.20 -4.97 1.34
N ALA A 42 3.86 -3.73 0.95
CA ALA A 42 4.06 -2.58 1.82
C ALA A 42 3.23 -2.69 3.10
N ILE A 43 1.99 -3.13 2.98
CA ILE A 43 1.13 -3.30 4.16
C ILE A 43 1.69 -4.38 5.07
N ARG A 44 2.14 -5.48 4.49
CA ARG A 44 2.71 -6.56 5.28
C ARG A 44 3.92 -6.09 6.07
N GLU A 45 4.81 -5.35 5.43
CA GLU A 45 5.99 -4.84 6.10
C GLU A 45 5.66 -3.79 7.14
N TYR A 46 4.67 -2.94 6.84
CA TYR A 46 4.23 -1.93 7.79
C TYR A 46 3.73 -2.56 9.08
N LEU A 47 2.91 -3.59 8.95
CA LEU A 47 2.34 -4.27 10.11
C LEU A 47 3.40 -5.05 10.89
N ALA A 48 4.36 -5.61 10.19
CA ALA A 48 5.45 -6.33 10.84
C ALA A 48 6.29 -5.39 11.69
N VAL A 49 6.60 -4.21 11.18
CA VAL A 49 7.38 -3.23 11.92
C VAL A 49 6.58 -2.71 13.11
N ALA A 50 5.29 -2.48 12.93
CA ALA A 50 4.44 -2.01 14.02
C ALA A 50 4.36 -3.04 15.15
N GLU A 51 4.33 -4.31 14.81
CA GLU A 51 4.30 -5.37 15.80
C GLU A 51 5.63 -5.45 16.55
N ASP A 52 6.74 -5.25 15.85
CA ASP A 52 8.06 -5.30 16.47
C ASP A 52 8.28 -4.18 17.49
N THR A 53 7.66 -3.04 17.25
CA THR A 53 7.83 -1.88 18.12
C THR A 53 6.79 -1.80 19.24
N ALA A 54 5.85 -2.71 19.25
CA ALA A 54 4.77 -2.71 20.25
C ALA A 54 5.19 -3.31 21.62
#